data_f4d59ab220d58a25b0b999fc561581ec
#
_entry.id   f4d59ab220d58a25b0b999fc561581ec
#
_cell.length_a   1.000
_cell.length_b   1.000
_cell.length_c   1.000
_cell.angle_alpha   90.00
_cell.angle_beta   90.00
_cell.angle_gamma   90.00
#
_symmetry.space_group_name_H-M   'P 1'
#
loop_
_entity.id
_entity.type
_entity.pdbx_description
1 polymer ?
#
loop_
_entity_poly.entity_id
_entity_poly.type
_entity_poly.pdbx_seq_one_letter_code
_entity_poly.pdbx_strand_id
1 'polypeptide(L)'
;WEDKTDGKLYGTYYSGSATSYKKSTYNGKDEPQLTQDDKESTNLTQYLGGISRYEFLMEMEQEFYEMLQSVANYGGFYIGRYEVGDLYKKTPVVKRMNTDIGNINWYQGYKKCKKLSGTNTNVKTSMIWGTQYDQVMNWLIKSGEKAPLDINVGSVAWGNYKDVEFEYYTNTSKTTATKNLGSYKRIASGAYEGANANNIYDLAGNVMLWTKEEFTSIYGQDGRNTRGGGNGDDGKNNASNRKPYTTDSNVQRC
;
A
#
# COMPACT_ATOMS: atom_id res chain seq x y z
N TRP A 1 9.03 -13.37 -4.01
CA TRP A 1 10.13 -14.33 -3.91
C TRP A 1 10.65 -14.71 -5.30
N GLU A 2 11.90 -15.14 -5.38
CA GLU A 2 12.50 -15.62 -6.62
C GLU A 2 12.20 -17.11 -6.78
N ASP A 3 11.73 -17.53 -7.96
CA ASP A 3 11.69 -18.93 -8.32
C ASP A 3 13.08 -19.35 -8.82
N LYS A 4 13.71 -20.26 -8.08
CA LYS A 4 15.06 -20.72 -8.41
C LYS A 4 15.15 -21.55 -9.69
N THR A 5 14.01 -21.97 -10.24
CA THR A 5 13.99 -22.78 -11.47
C THR A 5 13.96 -21.93 -12.73
N ASP A 6 13.38 -20.75 -12.71
CA ASP A 6 13.28 -19.87 -13.88
C ASP A 6 13.87 -18.46 -13.66
N GLY A 7 14.37 -18.16 -12.48
CA GLY A 7 14.95 -16.87 -12.12
C GLY A 7 13.97 -15.72 -12.11
N LYS A 8 12.67 -16.02 -12.11
CA LYS A 8 11.62 -15.00 -12.12
C LYS A 8 11.13 -14.73 -10.71
N LEU A 9 10.73 -13.49 -10.49
CA LEU A 9 10.09 -13.07 -9.26
C LEU A 9 8.58 -13.25 -9.36
N TYR A 10 7.99 -13.87 -8.35
CA TYR A 10 6.56 -14.14 -8.31
C TYR A 10 5.90 -13.47 -7.11
N GLY A 11 4.82 -12.75 -7.37
CA GLY A 11 3.86 -12.32 -6.37
C GLY A 11 2.55 -13.08 -6.53
N THR A 12 1.80 -13.21 -5.46
CA THR A 12 0.44 -13.76 -5.51
C THR A 12 -0.55 -12.62 -5.44
N TYR A 13 -1.49 -12.58 -6.36
CA TYR A 13 -2.58 -11.62 -6.32
C TYR A 13 -3.94 -12.30 -6.47
N TYR A 14 -4.94 -11.63 -5.99
CA TYR A 14 -6.31 -12.07 -6.03
C TYR A 14 -7.08 -11.37 -7.14
N SER A 15 -7.73 -12.10 -8.01
CA SER A 15 -8.37 -11.58 -9.23
C SER A 15 -9.87 -11.31 -9.09
N GLY A 16 -10.33 -10.88 -7.92
CA GLY A 16 -11.73 -10.46 -7.74
C GLY A 16 -12.78 -11.57 -7.61
N SER A 17 -12.41 -12.82 -7.78
CA SER A 17 -13.25 -13.99 -7.50
C SER A 17 -12.70 -14.74 -6.29
N ALA A 18 -13.54 -15.07 -5.31
CA ALA A 18 -13.17 -15.70 -4.06
C ALA A 18 -12.39 -17.03 -4.17
N THR A 19 -12.24 -17.54 -5.38
CA THR A 19 -11.72 -18.90 -5.61
C THR A 19 -10.45 -18.99 -6.44
N SER A 20 -9.92 -17.90 -6.97
CA SER A 20 -8.74 -17.97 -7.84
C SER A 20 -7.60 -17.07 -7.40
N TYR A 21 -6.49 -17.68 -7.00
CA TYR A 21 -5.20 -17.00 -6.87
C TYR A 21 -4.51 -16.99 -8.24
N LYS A 22 -4.09 -15.82 -8.70
CA LYS A 22 -3.17 -15.73 -9.84
C LYS A 22 -1.78 -15.38 -9.32
N LYS A 23 -0.77 -16.09 -9.80
CA LYS A 23 0.61 -15.66 -9.68
C LYS A 23 0.82 -14.50 -10.65
N SER A 24 1.24 -13.35 -10.18
CA SER A 24 1.84 -12.34 -11.04
C SER A 24 3.33 -12.60 -11.15
N THR A 25 3.84 -12.53 -12.36
CA THR A 25 5.25 -12.76 -12.65
C THR A 25 5.95 -11.42 -12.71
N TYR A 26 6.92 -11.21 -11.85
CA TYR A 26 7.82 -10.07 -11.90
C TYR A 26 9.12 -10.59 -12.48
N ASN A 27 9.41 -10.26 -13.72
CA ASN A 27 10.59 -10.76 -14.42
C ASN A 27 11.68 -9.71 -14.61
N GLY A 28 11.60 -8.61 -13.86
CA GLY A 28 12.54 -7.51 -13.94
C GLY A 28 12.45 -6.67 -15.22
N LYS A 29 11.54 -7.02 -16.14
CA LYS A 29 11.29 -6.26 -17.38
C LYS A 29 9.97 -5.50 -17.33
N ASP A 30 9.02 -5.98 -16.53
CA ASP A 30 7.66 -5.42 -16.43
C ASP A 30 7.46 -4.56 -15.19
N GLU A 31 8.38 -4.62 -14.23
CA GLU A 31 8.47 -3.72 -13.10
C GLU A 31 9.95 -3.43 -12.80
N PRO A 32 10.30 -2.19 -12.58
CA PRO A 32 9.46 -0.99 -12.64
C PRO A 32 9.23 -0.49 -14.07
N GLN A 33 8.02 -0.01 -14.33
CA GLN A 33 7.66 0.60 -15.61
C GLN A 33 7.11 2.01 -15.43
N LEU A 34 7.16 2.79 -16.50
CA LEU A 34 6.50 4.08 -16.59
C LEU A 34 5.03 3.88 -16.95
N THR A 35 4.14 4.47 -16.19
CA THR A 35 2.74 4.58 -16.58
C THR A 35 2.56 5.59 -17.72
N GLN A 36 1.39 5.62 -18.34
CA GLN A 36 1.07 6.63 -19.34
C GLN A 36 1.17 8.05 -18.73
N ASP A 37 0.70 8.22 -17.49
CA ASP A 37 0.82 9.48 -16.77
C ASP A 37 2.28 9.92 -16.58
N ASP A 38 3.19 8.99 -16.32
CA ASP A 38 4.62 9.28 -16.25
C ASP A 38 5.16 9.70 -17.62
N LYS A 39 4.66 9.08 -18.70
CA LYS A 39 5.08 9.40 -20.07
C LYS A 39 4.64 10.78 -20.53
N GLU A 40 3.56 11.30 -20.05
CA GLU A 40 3.06 12.64 -20.38
C GLU A 40 3.83 13.77 -19.69
N SER A 41 4.77 13.45 -18.82
CA SER A 41 5.79 14.32 -18.22
C SER A 41 5.31 15.51 -17.36
N THR A 42 4.07 15.92 -17.44
CA THR A 42 3.55 17.04 -16.64
C THR A 42 3.67 16.76 -15.15
N ASN A 43 3.37 15.53 -14.75
CA ASN A 43 3.43 15.10 -13.35
C ASN A 43 4.88 14.97 -12.85
N LEU A 44 5.81 14.51 -13.67
CA LEU A 44 7.24 14.46 -13.31
C LEU A 44 7.79 15.88 -13.08
N THR A 45 7.39 16.84 -13.91
CA THR A 45 7.77 18.24 -13.74
C THR A 45 7.17 18.82 -12.47
N GLN A 46 5.87 18.62 -12.26
CA GLN A 46 5.14 19.22 -11.15
C GLN A 46 5.53 18.65 -9.79
N TYR A 47 5.64 17.33 -9.70
CA TYR A 47 5.77 16.64 -8.41
C TYR A 47 7.20 16.18 -8.10
N LEU A 48 7.99 15.85 -9.11
CA LEU A 48 9.34 15.29 -8.94
C LEU A 48 10.49 16.23 -9.35
N GLY A 49 10.17 17.49 -9.66
CA GLY A 49 11.18 18.51 -9.90
C GLY A 49 11.75 18.51 -11.32
N GLY A 50 11.01 17.98 -12.29
CA GLY A 50 11.38 18.00 -13.69
C GLY A 50 12.38 16.89 -14.09
N ILE A 51 12.46 15.83 -13.31
CA ILE A 51 13.21 14.63 -13.71
C ILE A 51 12.69 14.09 -15.03
N SER A 52 13.58 13.70 -15.92
CA SER A 52 13.19 13.09 -17.19
C SER A 52 12.57 11.71 -16.99
N ARG A 53 11.78 11.25 -17.95
CA ARG A 53 11.19 9.90 -17.91
C ARG A 53 12.24 8.80 -17.77
N TYR A 54 13.34 8.95 -18.49
CA TYR A 54 14.43 7.99 -18.43
C TYR A 54 15.06 7.95 -17.03
N GLU A 55 15.38 9.11 -16.47
CA GLU A 55 15.94 9.19 -15.11
C GLU A 55 14.97 8.63 -14.06
N PHE A 56 13.66 8.89 -14.21
CA PHE A 56 12.65 8.35 -13.30
C PHE A 56 12.56 6.83 -13.39
N LEU A 57 12.58 6.26 -14.61
CA LEU A 57 12.60 4.81 -14.78
C LEU A 57 13.84 4.19 -14.16
N MET A 58 15.01 4.76 -14.41
CA MET A 58 16.28 4.31 -13.83
C MET A 58 16.25 4.38 -12.29
N GLU A 59 15.65 5.43 -11.72
CA GLU A 59 15.48 5.54 -10.27
C GLU A 59 14.58 4.42 -9.73
N MET A 60 13.47 4.14 -10.40
CA MET A 60 12.55 3.05 -10.02
C MET A 60 13.23 1.67 -10.12
N GLU A 61 13.98 1.42 -11.20
CA GLU A 61 14.72 0.18 -11.39
C GLU A 61 15.79 0.00 -10.31
N GLN A 62 16.52 1.05 -10.00
CA GLN A 62 17.52 1.02 -8.93
C GLN A 62 16.90 0.72 -7.58
N GLU A 63 15.78 1.36 -7.23
CA GLU A 63 15.06 1.09 -5.99
C GLU A 63 14.52 -0.35 -5.90
N PHE A 64 14.04 -0.88 -7.01
CA PHE A 64 13.57 -2.26 -7.06
C PHE A 64 14.72 -3.25 -6.85
N TYR A 65 15.84 -3.05 -7.54
CA TYR A 65 17.04 -3.85 -7.36
C TYR A 65 17.59 -3.80 -5.92
N GLU A 66 17.67 -2.60 -5.33
CA GLU A 66 18.11 -2.43 -3.94
C GLU A 66 17.17 -3.14 -2.95
N MET A 67 15.86 -3.11 -3.21
CA MET A 67 14.89 -3.85 -2.40
C MET A 67 15.14 -5.36 -2.49
N LEU A 68 15.36 -5.89 -3.70
CA LEU A 68 15.67 -7.31 -3.90
C LEU A 68 16.97 -7.71 -3.20
N GLN A 69 18.02 -6.91 -3.34
CA GLN A 69 19.29 -7.15 -2.65
C GLN A 69 19.12 -7.10 -1.13
N SER A 70 18.35 -6.15 -0.61
CA SER A 70 18.07 -6.07 0.82
C SER A 70 17.37 -7.33 1.32
N VAL A 71 16.37 -7.81 0.61
CA VAL A 71 15.67 -9.06 0.95
C VAL A 71 16.62 -10.25 0.88
N ALA A 72 17.46 -10.35 -0.14
CA ALA A 72 18.41 -11.43 -0.31
C ALA A 72 19.47 -11.45 0.82
N ASN A 73 19.98 -10.27 1.18
CA ASN A 73 21.05 -10.16 2.18
C ASN A 73 20.58 -10.27 3.63
N TYR A 74 19.36 -9.79 3.92
CA TYR A 74 18.85 -9.67 5.29
C TYR A 74 17.63 -10.54 5.56
N GLY A 75 17.15 -11.29 4.58
CA GLY A 75 16.05 -12.24 4.72
C GLY A 75 14.66 -11.62 4.75
N GLY A 76 14.53 -10.30 4.50
CA GLY A 76 13.24 -9.64 4.54
C GLY A 76 13.31 -8.12 4.47
N PHE A 77 12.21 -7.49 4.84
CA PHE A 77 12.06 -6.05 4.93
C PHE A 77 11.18 -5.69 6.14
N TYR A 78 11.25 -4.45 6.57
CA TYR A 78 10.39 -3.91 7.62
C TYR A 78 9.21 -3.18 7.00
N ILE A 79 8.04 -3.31 7.62
CA ILE A 79 6.84 -2.55 7.29
C ILE A 79 6.43 -1.67 8.48
N GLY A 80 5.89 -0.49 8.20
CA GLY A 80 5.36 0.39 9.23
C GLY A 80 4.18 -0.24 9.98
N ARG A 81 4.19 -0.17 11.31
CA ARG A 81 3.07 -0.64 12.13
C ARG A 81 1.78 0.15 11.87
N TYR A 82 1.93 1.43 11.59
CA TYR A 82 0.84 2.36 11.31
C TYR A 82 1.06 2.99 9.96
N GLU A 83 0.00 3.53 9.43
CA GLU A 83 0.05 4.24 8.17
C GLU A 83 0.80 5.55 8.29
N VAL A 84 1.41 5.94 7.18
CA VAL A 84 2.14 7.21 7.10
C VAL A 84 1.15 8.36 7.21
N GLY A 85 1.41 9.24 8.13
CA GLY A 85 0.64 10.45 8.34
C GLY A 85 1.50 11.71 8.33
N ASP A 86 0.89 12.84 8.69
CA ASP A 86 1.49 14.18 8.56
C ASP A 86 1.99 14.45 7.13
N LEU A 87 1.21 13.98 6.15
CA LEU A 87 1.58 13.97 4.74
C LEU A 87 1.73 15.38 4.14
N TYR A 88 1.06 16.37 4.72
CA TYR A 88 1.20 17.78 4.34
C TYR A 88 2.38 18.47 5.02
N LYS A 89 2.97 17.87 6.05
CA LYS A 89 4.15 18.39 6.74
C LYS A 89 5.44 18.11 5.96
N LYS A 90 6.50 18.82 6.30
CA LYS A 90 7.84 18.61 5.71
C LYS A 90 8.32 17.18 5.92
N THR A 91 8.13 16.63 7.12
CA THR A 91 8.54 15.28 7.49
C THR A 91 7.29 14.45 7.83
N PRO A 92 6.99 13.40 7.06
CA PRO A 92 5.93 12.47 7.38
C PRO A 92 6.33 11.60 8.60
N VAL A 93 5.34 11.02 9.27
CA VAL A 93 5.59 10.17 10.43
C VAL A 93 4.73 8.91 10.38
N VAL A 94 5.25 7.84 11.00
CA VAL A 94 4.51 6.60 11.25
C VAL A 94 4.26 6.51 12.75
N LYS A 95 3.03 6.82 13.18
CA LYS A 95 2.65 6.76 14.60
C LYS A 95 1.17 6.44 14.77
N ARG A 96 0.84 5.86 15.92
CA ARG A 96 -0.55 5.64 16.32
C ARG A 96 -1.29 6.96 16.47
N MET A 97 -2.59 6.95 16.20
CA MET A 97 -3.50 8.09 16.32
C MET A 97 -3.16 9.27 15.40
N ASN A 98 -2.49 9.01 14.28
CA ASN A 98 -2.31 10.02 13.26
C ASN A 98 -3.59 10.12 12.42
N THR A 99 -4.16 11.32 12.34
CA THR A 99 -5.39 11.63 11.60
C THR A 99 -5.11 12.19 10.21
N ASP A 100 -3.93 12.72 9.98
CA ASP A 100 -3.52 13.33 8.72
C ASP A 100 -2.97 12.28 7.74
N ILE A 101 -3.87 11.35 7.41
CA ILE A 101 -3.61 10.17 6.59
C ILE A 101 -4.54 10.24 5.36
N GLY A 102 -4.04 10.56 4.20
CA GLY A 102 -4.80 10.49 2.95
C GLY A 102 -4.85 11.77 2.11
N ASN A 103 -5.60 11.70 1.01
CA ASN A 103 -5.77 12.76 0.02
C ASN A 103 -4.46 13.24 -0.61
N ILE A 104 -3.60 12.30 -0.97
CA ILE A 104 -2.39 12.58 -1.74
C ILE A 104 -2.41 11.77 -3.05
N ASN A 105 -1.82 12.33 -4.08
CA ASN A 105 -1.56 11.59 -5.30
C ASN A 105 -0.34 10.66 -5.13
N TRP A 106 -0.16 9.78 -6.11
CA TRP A 106 0.91 8.78 -6.06
C TRP A 106 2.31 9.41 -5.93
N TYR A 107 2.61 10.46 -6.69
CA TYR A 107 3.93 11.13 -6.68
C TYR A 107 4.24 11.78 -5.33
N GLN A 108 3.24 12.39 -4.72
CA GLN A 108 3.37 12.94 -3.37
C GLN A 108 3.64 11.84 -2.35
N GLY A 109 2.91 10.73 -2.43
CA GLY A 109 3.14 9.55 -1.60
C GLY A 109 4.53 8.97 -1.79
N TYR A 110 4.94 8.74 -3.03
CA TYR A 110 6.27 8.26 -3.39
C TYR A 110 7.38 9.11 -2.75
N LYS A 111 7.30 10.42 -2.92
CA LYS A 111 8.28 11.37 -2.36
C LYS A 111 8.26 11.44 -0.83
N LYS A 112 7.09 11.30 -0.23
CA LYS A 112 6.95 11.33 1.24
C LYS A 112 7.46 10.06 1.90
N CYS A 113 7.17 8.89 1.35
CA CYS A 113 7.69 7.64 1.89
C CYS A 113 9.22 7.58 1.90
N LYS A 114 9.89 8.15 0.91
CA LYS A 114 11.35 8.26 0.87
C LYS A 114 11.94 9.15 1.97
N LYS A 115 11.15 9.99 2.60
CA LYS A 115 11.58 10.93 3.65
C LYS A 115 11.36 10.42 5.08
N LEU A 116 10.78 9.23 5.25
CA LEU A 116 10.48 8.69 6.59
C LEU A 116 11.73 8.39 7.40
N SER A 117 12.85 8.01 6.77
CA SER A 117 14.12 7.79 7.46
C SER A 117 14.73 9.07 8.04
N GLY A 118 14.24 10.23 7.63
CA GLY A 118 14.79 11.51 8.07
C GLY A 118 16.28 11.65 7.73
N THR A 119 17.11 11.81 8.76
CA THR A 119 18.57 11.91 8.65
C THR A 119 19.28 10.56 8.86
N ASN A 120 18.57 9.49 9.13
CA ASN A 120 19.17 8.18 9.36
C ASN A 120 19.61 7.56 8.02
N THR A 121 20.92 7.50 7.81
CA THR A 121 21.52 6.96 6.58
C THR A 121 21.58 5.42 6.55
N ASN A 122 21.37 4.76 7.69
CA ASN A 122 21.39 3.29 7.80
C ASN A 122 20.04 2.65 7.43
N VAL A 123 19.01 3.47 7.23
CA VAL A 123 17.65 3.00 6.91
C VAL A 123 17.20 3.69 5.65
N LYS A 124 16.86 2.92 4.62
CA LYS A 124 16.13 3.41 3.44
C LYS A 124 14.65 3.16 3.65
N THR A 125 13.85 4.20 3.44
CA THR A 125 12.39 4.10 3.46
C THR A 125 11.83 4.37 2.08
N SER A 126 10.76 3.70 1.72
CA SER A 126 10.19 3.73 0.39
C SER A 126 8.69 3.42 0.46
N MET A 127 7.96 3.82 -0.57
CA MET A 127 6.63 3.29 -0.83
C MET A 127 6.74 1.79 -1.10
N ILE A 128 5.79 1.02 -0.62
CA ILE A 128 5.79 -0.45 -0.75
C ILE A 128 5.60 -0.87 -2.21
N TRP A 129 6.29 -1.93 -2.63
CA TRP A 129 6.03 -2.61 -3.90
C TRP A 129 4.82 -3.56 -3.76
N GLY A 130 4.16 -3.85 -4.87
CA GLY A 130 3.06 -4.83 -4.89
C GLY A 130 3.49 -6.21 -4.38
N THR A 131 4.68 -6.69 -4.78
CA THR A 131 5.27 -7.93 -4.28
C THR A 131 5.51 -7.92 -2.78
N GLN A 132 6.00 -6.82 -2.23
CA GLN A 132 6.20 -6.70 -0.79
C GLN A 132 4.86 -6.75 -0.05
N TYR A 133 3.84 -6.06 -0.57
CA TYR A 133 2.49 -6.11 0.01
C TYR A 133 1.92 -7.54 -0.01
N ASP A 134 2.07 -8.26 -1.12
CA ASP A 134 1.65 -9.64 -1.23
C ASP A 134 2.39 -10.55 -0.24
N GLN A 135 3.69 -10.29 0.01
CA GLN A 135 4.44 -11.01 1.04
C GLN A 135 3.94 -10.73 2.46
N VAL A 136 3.49 -9.50 2.75
CA VAL A 136 2.83 -9.20 4.03
C VAL A 136 1.55 -10.02 4.18
N MET A 137 0.70 -10.07 3.15
CA MET A 137 -0.52 -10.89 3.18
C MET A 137 -0.20 -12.38 3.38
N ASN A 138 0.77 -12.91 2.63
CA ASN A 138 1.23 -14.29 2.77
C ASN A 138 1.81 -14.59 4.16
N TRP A 139 2.54 -13.64 4.74
CA TRP A 139 3.08 -13.78 6.08
C TRP A 139 1.99 -13.84 7.14
N LEU A 140 0.94 -13.01 7.04
CA LEU A 140 -0.21 -13.07 7.95
C LEU A 140 -0.92 -14.42 7.88
N ILE A 141 -1.03 -15.00 6.69
CA ILE A 141 -1.60 -16.35 6.52
C ILE A 141 -0.68 -17.41 7.13
N LYS A 142 0.60 -17.38 6.81
CA LYS A 142 1.57 -18.39 7.28
C LYS A 142 1.80 -18.35 8.78
N SER A 143 1.70 -17.18 9.40
CA SER A 143 1.79 -17.03 10.86
C SER A 143 0.52 -17.47 11.60
N GLY A 144 -0.56 -17.76 10.90
CA GLY A 144 -1.87 -18.11 11.48
C GLY A 144 -2.64 -16.91 12.01
N GLU A 145 -2.17 -15.68 11.77
CA GLU A 145 -2.85 -14.46 12.22
C GLU A 145 -4.16 -14.21 11.49
N LYS A 146 -4.17 -14.49 10.19
CA LYS A 146 -5.35 -14.38 9.34
C LYS A 146 -5.50 -15.63 8.47
N ALA A 147 -6.73 -16.12 8.34
CA ALA A 147 -7.00 -17.16 7.35
C ALA A 147 -6.99 -16.58 5.92
N PRO A 148 -6.76 -17.38 4.88
CA PRO A 148 -6.84 -16.92 3.49
C PRO A 148 -8.17 -16.24 3.16
N LEU A 149 -9.27 -16.71 3.72
CA LEU A 149 -10.60 -16.12 3.54
C LEU A 149 -10.71 -14.73 4.18
N ASP A 150 -10.09 -14.50 5.33
CA ASP A 150 -10.11 -13.18 6.00
C ASP A 150 -9.45 -12.10 5.14
N ILE A 151 -8.40 -12.48 4.40
CA ILE A 151 -7.65 -11.56 3.55
C ILE A 151 -8.35 -11.34 2.21
N ASN A 152 -8.93 -12.39 1.63
CA ASN A 152 -9.39 -12.37 0.24
C ASN A 152 -10.90 -12.15 0.07
N VAL A 153 -11.69 -12.36 1.13
CA VAL A 153 -13.16 -12.26 1.10
C VAL A 153 -13.71 -11.57 2.34
N GLY A 154 -13.23 -11.95 3.51
CA GLY A 154 -13.79 -11.57 4.80
C GLY A 154 -13.12 -10.38 5.49
N SER A 155 -12.38 -9.53 4.76
CA SER A 155 -11.65 -8.41 5.37
C SER A 155 -12.56 -7.41 6.09
N VAL A 156 -13.83 -7.40 5.77
CA VAL A 156 -14.85 -6.61 6.46
C VAL A 156 -14.93 -6.95 7.96
N ALA A 157 -14.61 -8.17 8.33
CA ALA A 157 -14.66 -8.61 9.72
C ALA A 157 -13.59 -7.98 10.63
N TRP A 158 -12.52 -7.42 10.03
CA TRP A 158 -11.41 -6.84 10.77
C TRP A 158 -10.93 -5.49 10.24
N GLY A 159 -11.60 -4.93 9.23
CA GLY A 159 -11.25 -3.67 8.60
C GLY A 159 -12.25 -2.55 8.86
N ASN A 160 -11.84 -1.32 8.59
CA ASN A 160 -12.73 -0.17 8.63
C ASN A 160 -13.40 0.03 7.26
N TYR A 161 -14.52 -0.63 7.05
CA TYR A 161 -15.39 -0.52 5.88
C TYR A 161 -16.74 0.10 6.24
N LYS A 162 -17.50 0.62 5.27
CA LYS A 162 -18.82 1.24 5.54
C LYS A 162 -19.81 0.30 6.20
N ASP A 163 -19.72 -1.00 5.89
CA ASP A 163 -20.67 -2.03 6.33
C ASP A 163 -20.27 -2.68 7.66
N VAL A 164 -19.47 -2.00 8.48
CA VAL A 164 -19.04 -2.48 9.80
C VAL A 164 -19.34 -1.43 10.87
N GLU A 165 -19.90 -1.89 11.99
CA GLU A 165 -20.00 -1.12 13.21
C GLU A 165 -18.93 -1.57 14.20
N PHE A 166 -18.23 -0.63 14.82
CA PHE A 166 -17.20 -0.92 15.83
C PHE A 166 -16.89 0.30 16.71
N GLU A 167 -16.30 0.03 17.87
CA GLU A 167 -15.70 1.07 18.71
C GLU A 167 -14.26 1.35 18.31
N TYR A 168 -13.87 2.61 18.35
CA TYR A 168 -12.52 3.06 18.05
C TYR A 168 -12.07 4.16 19.01
N TYR A 169 -10.77 4.34 19.19
CA TYR A 169 -10.23 5.39 20.01
C TYR A 169 -10.22 6.74 19.27
N THR A 170 -10.61 7.79 19.99
CA THR A 170 -10.62 9.15 19.45
C THR A 170 -9.35 9.94 19.80
N ASN A 171 -8.59 9.46 20.79
CA ASN A 171 -7.35 10.08 21.26
C ASN A 171 -6.39 9.05 21.88
N THR A 172 -5.19 9.51 22.24
CA THR A 172 -4.16 8.68 22.86
C THR A 172 -4.51 8.23 24.29
N SER A 173 -5.45 8.91 24.95
CA SER A 173 -5.98 8.51 26.26
C SER A 173 -7.05 7.42 26.18
N LYS A 174 -7.28 6.87 24.98
CA LYS A 174 -8.22 5.77 24.70
C LYS A 174 -9.69 6.09 24.98
N THR A 175 -10.08 7.35 24.86
CA THR A 175 -11.51 7.69 24.82
C THR A 175 -12.13 7.05 23.58
N THR A 176 -13.25 6.34 23.75
CA THR A 176 -13.92 5.61 22.68
C THR A 176 -15.04 6.40 22.02
N ALA A 177 -15.33 6.07 20.79
CA ALA A 177 -16.53 6.44 20.04
C ALA A 177 -16.93 5.29 19.16
N THR A 178 -18.21 5.24 18.77
CA THR A 178 -18.74 4.22 17.87
C THR A 178 -18.72 4.73 16.43
N LYS A 179 -18.27 3.89 15.51
CA LYS A 179 -18.54 4.03 14.08
C LYS A 179 -19.77 3.20 13.76
N ASN A 180 -20.84 3.84 13.36
CA ASN A 180 -22.08 3.16 13.03
C ASN A 180 -22.01 2.49 11.66
N LEU A 181 -22.79 1.45 11.47
CA LEU A 181 -23.04 0.79 10.19
C LEU A 181 -23.45 1.82 9.12
N GLY A 182 -22.96 1.65 7.90
CA GLY A 182 -23.21 2.57 6.78
C GLY A 182 -22.39 3.86 6.81
N SER A 183 -21.58 4.09 7.83
CA SER A 183 -20.75 5.29 7.96
C SER A 183 -19.47 5.20 7.11
N TYR A 184 -19.22 6.28 6.36
CA TYR A 184 -17.99 6.49 5.56
C TYR A 184 -16.87 7.13 6.40
N LYS A 185 -16.78 6.79 7.66
CA LYS A 185 -15.86 7.47 8.57
C LYS A 185 -14.44 6.93 8.47
N ARG A 186 -13.53 7.79 8.04
CA ARG A 186 -12.11 7.58 8.20
C ARG A 186 -11.71 7.86 9.65
N ILE A 187 -10.91 6.99 10.23
CA ILE A 187 -10.40 7.12 11.59
C ILE A 187 -8.88 7.27 11.59
N ALA A 188 -8.32 7.69 12.72
CA ALA A 188 -6.87 7.78 12.90
C ALA A 188 -6.22 6.40 12.76
N SER A 189 -4.99 6.35 12.23
CA SER A 189 -4.28 5.08 12.09
C SER A 189 -4.08 4.40 13.45
N GLY A 190 -4.38 3.12 13.52
CA GLY A 190 -4.33 2.33 14.75
C GLY A 190 -5.38 2.70 15.81
N ALA A 191 -6.44 3.40 15.44
CA ALA A 191 -7.53 3.74 16.35
C ALA A 191 -8.47 2.57 16.61
N TYR A 192 -8.65 1.69 15.66
CA TYR A 192 -9.48 0.48 15.78
C TYR A 192 -8.59 -0.74 16.08
N GLU A 193 -8.75 -1.31 17.27
CA GLU A 193 -7.95 -2.47 17.67
C GLU A 193 -8.26 -3.72 16.82
N GLY A 194 -9.48 -3.86 16.34
CA GLY A 194 -9.86 -4.96 15.44
C GLY A 194 -9.11 -4.96 14.11
N ALA A 195 -8.61 -3.80 13.68
CA ALA A 195 -7.79 -3.68 12.47
C ALA A 195 -6.32 -4.10 12.67
N ASN A 196 -5.96 -4.63 13.83
CA ASN A 196 -4.63 -5.15 14.11
C ASN A 196 -4.45 -6.54 13.49
N ALA A 197 -3.35 -6.71 12.78
CA ALA A 197 -2.88 -8.00 12.29
C ALA A 197 -1.37 -8.09 12.53
N ASN A 198 -0.94 -8.90 13.50
CA ASN A 198 0.46 -9.02 13.93
C ASN A 198 1.15 -7.67 14.17
N ASN A 199 0.48 -6.77 14.89
CA ASN A 199 0.93 -5.41 15.17
C ASN A 199 1.03 -4.47 13.96
N ILE A 200 0.47 -4.83 12.82
CA ILE A 200 0.29 -3.93 11.69
C ILE A 200 -1.20 -3.56 11.64
N TYR A 201 -1.48 -2.27 11.57
CA TYR A 201 -2.84 -1.75 11.58
C TYR A 201 -3.29 -1.27 10.21
N ASP A 202 -4.59 -1.31 9.99
CA ASP A 202 -5.28 -0.69 8.86
C ASP A 202 -4.90 -1.27 7.48
N LEU A 203 -4.45 -2.53 7.41
CA LEU A 203 -4.24 -3.23 6.13
C LEU A 203 -5.55 -3.53 5.39
N ALA A 204 -6.68 -3.43 6.09
CA ALA A 204 -8.02 -3.64 5.56
C ALA A 204 -8.90 -2.42 5.82
N GLY A 205 -9.40 -1.81 4.76
CA GLY A 205 -10.27 -0.64 4.84
C GLY A 205 -9.56 0.64 5.30
N ASN A 206 -10.27 1.51 5.97
CA ASN A 206 -9.87 2.84 6.42
C ASN A 206 -9.48 3.75 5.25
N VAL A 207 -8.27 3.67 4.71
CA VAL A 207 -7.86 4.39 3.50
C VAL A 207 -7.01 3.48 2.63
N MET A 208 -7.26 3.44 1.33
CA MET A 208 -6.50 2.63 0.39
C MET A 208 -5.03 3.03 0.36
N LEU A 209 -4.14 2.07 0.25
CA LEU A 209 -2.70 2.24 0.28
C LEU A 209 -2.13 2.29 -1.15
N TRP A 210 -1.44 3.37 -1.52
CA TRP A 210 -0.67 3.42 -2.76
C TRP A 210 0.49 2.42 -2.74
N THR A 211 0.71 1.76 -3.86
CA THR A 211 1.90 0.94 -4.09
C THR A 211 2.64 1.42 -5.33
N LYS A 212 3.88 0.93 -5.52
CA LYS A 212 4.63 1.14 -6.76
C LYS A 212 4.19 0.23 -7.90
N GLU A 213 3.26 -0.68 -7.63
CA GLU A 213 2.75 -1.62 -8.62
C GLU A 213 2.04 -0.88 -9.75
N GLU A 214 2.51 -1.08 -10.97
CA GLU A 214 1.87 -0.57 -12.16
C GLU A 214 0.55 -1.31 -12.45
N PHE A 215 -0.34 -0.61 -13.10
CA PHE A 215 -1.55 -1.16 -13.66
C PHE A 215 -1.73 -0.66 -15.09
N THR A 216 -1.84 -1.60 -16.02
CA THR A 216 -2.29 -1.32 -17.39
C THR A 216 -3.62 -1.99 -17.61
N SER A 217 -4.66 -1.23 -17.92
CA SER A 217 -5.96 -1.78 -18.23
C SER A 217 -6.02 -2.27 -19.68
N ILE A 218 -6.92 -3.20 -19.94
CA ILE A 218 -7.24 -3.62 -21.32
C ILE A 218 -7.80 -2.48 -22.19
N TYR A 219 -8.17 -1.36 -21.57
CA TYR A 219 -8.67 -0.15 -22.23
C TYR A 219 -7.59 0.93 -22.40
N GLY A 220 -6.31 0.60 -22.13
CA GLY A 220 -5.19 1.52 -22.27
C GLY A 220 -5.09 2.60 -21.19
N GLN A 221 -5.83 2.45 -20.07
CA GLN A 221 -5.64 3.32 -18.91
C GLN A 221 -4.53 2.73 -18.05
N ASP A 222 -3.47 3.47 -17.92
CA ASP A 222 -2.33 3.13 -17.08
C ASP A 222 -2.39 3.92 -15.77
N GLY A 223 -1.90 3.30 -14.71
CA GLY A 223 -1.87 3.93 -13.40
C GLY A 223 -1.09 3.11 -12.39
N ARG A 224 -1.35 3.34 -11.13
CA ARG A 224 -0.78 2.57 -10.02
C ARG A 224 -1.88 1.88 -9.23
N ASN A 225 -1.56 0.70 -8.71
CA ASN A 225 -2.48 -0.03 -7.86
C ASN A 225 -2.50 0.53 -6.45
N THR A 226 -3.71 0.66 -5.90
CA THR A 226 -3.93 0.77 -4.46
C THR A 226 -4.34 -0.58 -3.87
N ARG A 227 -4.11 -0.74 -2.58
CA ARG A 227 -4.37 -1.98 -1.84
C ARG A 227 -5.24 -1.72 -0.61
N GLY A 228 -5.87 -2.77 -0.08
CA GLY A 228 -6.53 -2.77 1.21
C GLY A 228 -7.96 -2.27 1.28
N GLY A 229 -8.46 -1.63 0.22
CA GLY A 229 -9.77 -0.98 0.24
C GLY A 229 -9.84 0.26 1.13
N GLY A 230 -10.98 0.91 1.22
CA GLY A 230 -11.19 2.12 1.98
C GLY A 230 -12.48 2.11 2.82
N ASN A 231 -12.59 3.08 3.70
CA ASN A 231 -13.75 3.25 4.60
C ASN A 231 -15.09 3.45 3.88
N GLY A 232 -15.06 3.79 2.61
CA GLY A 232 -16.25 3.92 1.75
C GLY A 232 -16.60 2.65 0.99
N ASP A 233 -15.75 1.64 1.01
CA ASP A 233 -16.00 0.38 0.33
C ASP A 233 -16.89 -0.55 1.18
N ASP A 234 -17.51 -1.54 0.52
CA ASP A 234 -18.45 -2.49 1.11
C ASP A 234 -17.80 -3.85 1.45
N GLY A 235 -16.50 -3.86 1.67
CA GLY A 235 -15.74 -5.08 1.95
C GLY A 235 -15.43 -5.95 0.73
N LYS A 236 -15.98 -5.66 -0.45
CA LYS A 236 -15.57 -6.32 -1.70
C LYS A 236 -14.15 -5.96 -2.11
N ASN A 237 -13.68 -4.79 -1.66
CA ASN A 237 -12.30 -4.38 -1.77
C ASN A 237 -11.52 -4.86 -0.54
N ASN A 238 -11.21 -6.13 -0.50
CA ASN A 238 -10.53 -6.80 0.61
C ASN A 238 -9.08 -6.32 0.80
N ALA A 239 -8.44 -6.76 1.88
CA ALA A 239 -7.03 -6.46 2.17
C ALA A 239 -6.10 -6.80 0.99
N SER A 240 -6.34 -7.92 0.29
CA SER A 240 -5.56 -8.33 -0.88
C SER A 240 -5.94 -7.63 -2.18
N ASN A 241 -7.02 -6.84 -2.20
CA ASN A 241 -7.54 -6.26 -3.43
C ASN A 241 -6.55 -5.29 -4.08
N ARG A 242 -6.56 -5.30 -5.41
CA ARG A 242 -5.88 -4.32 -6.28
C ARG A 242 -6.94 -3.43 -6.91
N LYS A 243 -6.83 -2.15 -6.70
CA LYS A 243 -7.70 -1.17 -7.33
C LYS A 243 -6.87 -0.12 -8.06
N PRO A 244 -6.96 -0.06 -9.38
CA PRO A 244 -6.17 0.88 -10.17
C PRO A 244 -6.70 2.30 -10.03
N TYR A 245 -5.78 3.25 -10.02
CA TYR A 245 -6.08 4.67 -10.12
C TYR A 245 -5.02 5.36 -10.98
N THR A 246 -5.42 6.45 -11.63
CA THR A 246 -4.47 7.36 -12.26
C THR A 246 -3.57 7.98 -11.19
N THR A 247 -2.32 8.23 -11.53
CA THR A 247 -1.30 8.65 -10.57
C THR A 247 -1.52 10.06 -10.00
N ASP A 248 -2.31 10.88 -10.69
CA ASP A 248 -2.72 12.23 -10.26
C ASP A 248 -3.95 12.21 -9.34
N SER A 249 -4.65 11.09 -9.22
CA SER A 249 -5.81 10.96 -8.34
C SER A 249 -5.43 11.20 -6.88
N ASN A 250 -6.11 12.13 -6.22
CA ASN A 250 -5.94 12.41 -4.78
C ASN A 250 -6.70 11.40 -3.93
N VAL A 251 -6.35 10.14 -4.07
CA VAL A 251 -7.18 9.10 -3.50
C VAL A 251 -6.69 8.68 -2.12
N GLN A 252 -5.35 8.65 -1.84
CA GLN A 252 -4.92 7.84 -0.71
C GLN A 252 -3.53 8.15 -0.13
N ARG A 253 -2.89 7.13 0.43
CA ARG A 253 -1.69 7.16 1.27
C ARG A 253 -0.54 6.34 0.71
N CYS A 254 0.57 6.51 1.33
CA CYS A 254 1.69 5.58 1.23
C CYS A 254 1.90 4.79 2.52
#